data_c9e68e9f630f2088829f281dea03fe1b
#
_entry.id   c9e68e9f630f2088829f281dea03fe1b
#
_cell.length_a   1.000
_cell.length_b   1.000
_cell.length_c   1.000
_cell.angle_alpha   90.00
_cell.angle_beta   90.00
_cell.angle_gamma   90.00
#
_symmetry.space_group_name_H-M   'P 1'
#
loop_
_entity.id
_entity.type
_entity.pdbx_description
1 polymer ?
#
loop_
_entity_poly.entity_id
_entity_poly.type
_entity_poly.pdbx_seq_one_letter_code
_entity_poly.pdbx_strand_id
1 'polypeptide(L)'
;NKRVVSMWFPRLASDRVLRQCPIEGPFALTVKADNTERLYCLNQVAEQVGLSRGMSFADARAFCPDLISRPARPDLDAPFLAVLRRWATRYCPWAGYEGTDGLVLDVTGAAHLWGGEAGMLDDMRARADRAGLELRLGVGETRGAAWARAHFGDVHSTLADLPVAALRIDGRMVVALQRLGLRRIGDLTATARAPLARRFGPELMLRLDQAMGDTSEPTMPESEPPHYATRMSLPEPIGLTEDVMGVTARLLAPLCDKLKAQEMGARSLCLTLRRVDQGCQMVELRLAAAMRDPARILPLFERGVGKVDAGFGIDQIRIEATVVEPLAVQQIGRRQASPDQLNDLITRIGTRIGLENIQRFLPADSHIPERAFSIAPAAFSTPERGWSTLRSRPSCLFPPESISASGSQPPAQFRWRRMRLTVGRATGPERIAPEWWLPDDNWRRGVRDYWKVDTREGRRLWLFYTPQNPGWFVQGEFT
;
A
#
# COMPACT_ATOMS: atom_id res chain seq x y z
N ASN A 1 1.48 32.40 -23.47
CA ASN A 1 1.30 32.68 -22.04
C ASN A 1 1.06 31.38 -21.31
N LYS A 2 1.63 31.24 -20.12
CA LYS A 2 1.41 30.08 -19.24
C LYS A 2 -0.06 30.01 -18.83
N ARG A 3 -0.66 28.80 -18.83
CA ARG A 3 -2.05 28.59 -18.41
C ARG A 3 -2.10 27.43 -17.42
N VAL A 4 -2.58 27.72 -16.23
CA VAL A 4 -2.68 26.78 -15.12
C VAL A 4 -4.16 26.63 -14.72
N VAL A 5 -4.62 25.42 -14.55
CA VAL A 5 -5.94 25.09 -14.03
C VAL A 5 -5.76 24.52 -12.62
N SER A 6 -6.48 25.08 -11.65
CA SER A 6 -6.69 24.48 -10.34
C SER A 6 -8.05 23.79 -10.31
N MET A 7 -8.05 22.51 -9.96
CA MET A 7 -9.24 21.68 -9.76
C MET A 7 -9.40 21.45 -8.25
N TRP A 8 -10.43 22.00 -7.67
CA TRP A 8 -10.73 21.81 -6.24
C TRP A 8 -12.00 20.98 -6.05
N PHE A 9 -11.90 19.95 -5.24
CA PHE A 9 -12.99 19.03 -4.88
C PHE A 9 -13.41 19.31 -3.42
N PRO A 10 -14.24 20.32 -3.18
CA PRO A 10 -14.57 20.77 -1.82
C PRO A 10 -15.20 19.68 -0.94
N ARG A 11 -15.83 18.67 -1.55
CA ARG A 11 -16.48 17.57 -0.85
C ARG A 11 -15.88 16.20 -1.17
N LEU A 12 -14.59 16.15 -1.51
CA LEU A 12 -13.90 14.93 -1.97
C LEU A 12 -14.25 13.69 -1.11
N ALA A 13 -14.13 13.81 0.22
CA ALA A 13 -14.34 12.69 1.13
C ALA A 13 -15.80 12.24 1.20
N SER A 14 -16.75 13.18 1.31
CA SER A 14 -18.18 12.86 1.35
C SER A 14 -18.67 12.33 0.00
N ASP A 15 -18.26 12.96 -1.12
CA ASP A 15 -18.61 12.51 -2.46
C ASP A 15 -18.09 11.10 -2.73
N ARG A 16 -16.84 10.78 -2.31
CA ARG A 16 -16.29 9.43 -2.41
C ARG A 16 -17.20 8.39 -1.73
N VAL A 17 -17.70 8.69 -0.55
CA VAL A 17 -18.59 7.77 0.21
C VAL A 17 -19.96 7.68 -0.45
N LEU A 18 -20.56 8.81 -0.80
CA LEU A 18 -21.93 8.88 -1.34
C LEU A 18 -22.05 8.25 -2.72
N ARG A 19 -20.98 8.23 -3.52
CA ARG A 19 -20.92 7.52 -4.80
C ARG A 19 -21.07 6.00 -4.66
N GLN A 20 -20.58 5.44 -3.56
CA GLN A 20 -20.66 4.01 -3.27
C GLN A 20 -21.93 3.65 -2.50
N CYS A 21 -22.40 4.55 -1.67
CA CYS A 21 -23.54 4.37 -0.79
C CYS A 21 -24.35 5.67 -0.74
N PRO A 22 -25.24 5.90 -1.71
CA PRO A 22 -26.09 7.09 -1.73
C PRO A 22 -26.90 7.21 -0.45
N ILE A 23 -26.95 8.41 0.12
CA ILE A 23 -27.70 8.75 1.34
C ILE A 23 -28.55 9.97 1.02
N GLU A 24 -29.84 9.89 1.30
CA GLU A 24 -30.76 11.03 1.21
C GLU A 24 -30.68 11.85 2.49
N GLY A 25 -30.69 13.17 2.34
CA GLY A 25 -30.67 14.12 3.48
C GLY A 25 -29.26 14.59 3.88
N PRO A 26 -29.14 15.27 5.03
CA PRO A 26 -27.88 15.82 5.51
C PRO A 26 -26.93 14.71 5.95
N PHE A 27 -25.73 14.75 5.40
CA PHE A 27 -24.69 13.76 5.66
C PHE A 27 -23.35 14.42 5.98
N ALA A 28 -22.62 13.86 6.96
CA ALA A 28 -21.29 14.30 7.31
C ALA A 28 -20.36 13.14 7.63
N LEU A 29 -19.08 13.33 7.35
CA LEU A 29 -18.01 12.52 7.88
C LEU A 29 -17.45 13.17 9.13
N THR A 30 -17.11 12.36 10.13
CA THR A 30 -16.60 12.83 11.42
C THR A 30 -15.19 12.34 11.68
N VAL A 31 -14.41 13.13 12.40
CA VAL A 31 -13.07 12.81 12.85
C VAL A 31 -12.91 13.15 14.33
N LYS A 32 -12.20 12.31 15.05
CA LYS A 32 -11.88 12.57 16.45
C LYS A 32 -10.65 13.47 16.52
N ALA A 33 -10.83 14.68 17.05
CA ALA A 33 -9.76 15.65 17.28
C ALA A 33 -9.89 16.22 18.70
N ASP A 34 -8.79 16.31 19.43
CA ASP A 34 -8.73 16.88 20.79
C ASP A 34 -9.83 16.33 21.75
N ASN A 35 -10.00 15.00 21.76
CA ASN A 35 -11.05 14.29 22.49
C ASN A 35 -12.51 14.67 22.13
N THR A 36 -12.71 15.42 21.06
CA THR A 36 -14.02 15.82 20.56
C THR A 36 -14.21 15.29 19.15
N GLU A 37 -15.40 14.77 18.86
CA GLU A 37 -15.77 14.40 17.50
C GLU A 37 -16.22 15.65 16.74
N ARG A 38 -15.61 15.90 15.57
CA ARG A 38 -15.85 17.08 14.74
C ARG A 38 -16.23 16.71 13.32
N LEU A 39 -16.98 17.56 12.66
CA LEU A 39 -17.33 17.40 11.26
C LEU A 39 -16.07 17.59 10.38
N TYR A 40 -15.74 16.56 9.62
CA TYR A 40 -14.58 16.53 8.72
C TYR A 40 -14.95 16.98 7.31
N CYS A 41 -16.03 16.42 6.74
CA CYS A 41 -16.52 16.74 5.42
C CYS A 41 -18.04 16.54 5.39
N LEU A 42 -18.75 17.41 4.67
CA LEU A 42 -20.20 17.40 4.59
C LEU A 42 -20.67 17.23 3.15
N ASN A 43 -21.92 16.79 2.95
CA ASN A 43 -22.57 16.89 1.67
C ASN A 43 -23.25 18.27 1.50
N GLN A 44 -23.74 18.55 0.30
CA GLN A 44 -24.38 19.82 -0.02
C GLN A 44 -25.60 20.12 0.87
N VAL A 45 -26.38 19.09 1.15
CA VAL A 45 -27.61 19.24 1.98
C VAL A 45 -27.25 19.68 3.40
N ALA A 46 -26.22 19.09 4.00
CA ALA A 46 -25.78 19.46 5.34
C ALA A 46 -25.21 20.89 5.39
N GLU A 47 -24.48 21.33 4.36
CA GLU A 47 -23.99 22.71 4.26
C GLU A 47 -25.16 23.73 4.07
N GLN A 48 -26.18 23.38 3.28
CA GLN A 48 -27.37 24.23 3.08
C GLN A 48 -28.19 24.39 4.35
N VAL A 49 -28.21 23.41 5.24
CA VAL A 49 -28.85 23.50 6.57
C VAL A 49 -28.01 24.38 7.52
N GLY A 50 -26.79 24.76 7.18
CA GLY A 50 -25.92 25.65 7.98
C GLY A 50 -24.86 24.94 8.79
N LEU A 51 -24.64 23.63 8.56
CA LEU A 51 -23.55 22.93 9.18
C LEU A 51 -22.22 23.29 8.49
N SER A 52 -21.13 23.28 9.25
CA SER A 52 -19.80 23.65 8.74
C SER A 52 -18.73 22.68 9.22
N ARG A 53 -17.65 22.56 8.45
CA ARG A 53 -16.46 21.78 8.84
C ARG A 53 -15.87 22.31 10.14
N GLY A 54 -15.38 21.38 10.98
CA GLY A 54 -14.80 21.71 12.28
C GLY A 54 -15.81 21.91 13.40
N MET A 55 -17.12 22.05 13.10
CA MET A 55 -18.18 22.09 14.12
C MET A 55 -18.14 20.80 14.95
N SER A 56 -18.41 20.89 16.27
CA SER A 56 -18.52 19.69 17.09
C SER A 56 -19.71 18.85 16.63
N PHE A 57 -19.56 17.54 16.64
CA PHE A 57 -20.64 16.64 16.21
C PHE A 57 -21.87 16.75 17.12
N ALA A 58 -21.67 17.01 18.42
CA ALA A 58 -22.75 17.21 19.35
C ALA A 58 -23.60 18.47 19.01
N ASP A 59 -22.93 19.60 18.71
CA ASP A 59 -23.61 20.82 18.31
C ASP A 59 -24.31 20.65 16.96
N ALA A 60 -23.65 20.01 16.01
CA ALA A 60 -24.19 19.72 14.69
C ALA A 60 -25.47 18.88 14.78
N ARG A 61 -25.47 17.87 15.65
CA ARG A 61 -26.63 17.00 15.84
C ARG A 61 -27.76 17.67 16.64
N ALA A 62 -27.42 18.56 17.57
CA ALA A 62 -28.40 19.39 18.25
C ALA A 62 -29.10 20.36 17.28
N PHE A 63 -28.34 20.89 16.31
CA PHE A 63 -28.86 21.80 15.29
C PHE A 63 -29.61 21.06 14.17
N CYS A 64 -29.14 19.88 13.76
CA CYS A 64 -29.74 19.05 12.72
C CYS A 64 -29.89 17.60 13.23
N PRO A 65 -31.01 17.23 13.88
CA PRO A 65 -31.24 15.90 14.44
C PRO A 65 -31.19 14.77 13.41
N ASP A 66 -31.55 15.04 12.16
CA ASP A 66 -31.58 14.08 11.06
C ASP A 66 -30.21 13.88 10.40
N LEU A 67 -29.15 14.48 10.95
CA LEU A 67 -27.81 14.36 10.42
C LEU A 67 -27.30 12.90 10.49
N ILE A 68 -27.06 12.32 9.33
CA ILE A 68 -26.43 11.00 9.19
C ILE A 68 -24.92 11.18 9.18
N SER A 69 -24.21 10.39 9.99
CA SER A 69 -22.76 10.49 10.08
C SER A 69 -22.06 9.15 9.88
N ARG A 70 -20.83 9.21 9.38
CA ARG A 70 -19.88 8.09 9.31
C ARG A 70 -18.48 8.56 9.72
N PRO A 71 -17.63 7.66 10.24
CA PRO A 71 -16.22 8.00 10.48
C PRO A 71 -15.51 8.36 9.17
N ALA A 72 -14.70 9.41 9.19
CA ALA A 72 -13.82 9.76 8.09
C ALA A 72 -12.72 8.70 7.89
N ARG A 73 -12.32 8.49 6.65
CA ARG A 73 -11.25 7.57 6.25
C ARG A 73 -10.25 8.31 5.35
N PRO A 74 -9.41 9.20 5.92
CA PRO A 74 -8.41 9.95 5.14
C PRO A 74 -7.43 9.04 4.40
N ASP A 75 -7.19 7.83 4.91
CA ASP A 75 -6.42 6.77 4.28
C ASP A 75 -6.99 6.31 2.93
N LEU A 76 -8.29 6.49 2.71
CA LEU A 76 -8.97 6.19 1.44
C LEU A 76 -9.13 7.43 0.55
N ASP A 77 -9.07 8.64 1.11
CA ASP A 77 -9.22 9.89 0.35
C ASP A 77 -7.99 10.16 -0.53
N ALA A 78 -6.78 9.95 -0.02
CA ALA A 78 -5.55 10.14 -0.77
C ALA A 78 -5.43 9.20 -2.00
N PRO A 79 -5.67 7.88 -1.91
CA PRO A 79 -5.73 7.02 -3.09
C PRO A 79 -6.82 7.42 -4.08
N PHE A 80 -7.96 7.94 -3.60
CA PHE A 80 -9.02 8.42 -4.47
C PHE A 80 -8.60 9.68 -5.24
N LEU A 81 -7.95 10.64 -4.57
CA LEU A 81 -7.37 11.81 -5.22
C LEU A 81 -6.31 11.41 -6.26
N ALA A 82 -5.52 10.36 -6.00
CA ALA A 82 -4.56 9.83 -6.98
C ALA A 82 -5.26 9.26 -8.23
N VAL A 83 -6.43 8.65 -8.10
CA VAL A 83 -7.25 8.24 -9.25
C VAL A 83 -7.73 9.45 -10.04
N LEU A 84 -8.16 10.52 -9.36
CA LEU A 84 -8.60 11.76 -10.01
C LEU A 84 -7.43 12.45 -10.72
N ARG A 85 -6.23 12.48 -10.13
CA ARG A 85 -5.03 13.00 -10.79
C ARG A 85 -4.72 12.22 -12.08
N ARG A 86 -4.77 10.91 -12.04
CA ARG A 86 -4.61 10.05 -13.22
C ARG A 86 -5.66 10.34 -14.28
N TRP A 87 -6.92 10.53 -13.88
CA TRP A 87 -7.98 10.93 -14.79
C TRP A 87 -7.69 12.30 -15.42
N ALA A 88 -7.13 13.26 -14.66
CA ALA A 88 -6.82 14.61 -15.11
C ALA A 88 -5.66 14.66 -16.13
N THR A 89 -4.80 13.63 -16.20
CA THR A 89 -3.70 13.58 -17.19
C THR A 89 -4.19 13.52 -18.64
N ARG A 90 -5.48 13.25 -18.87
CA ARG A 90 -6.10 13.37 -20.21
C ARG A 90 -6.09 14.80 -20.77
N TYR A 91 -6.05 15.81 -19.89
CA TYR A 91 -6.04 17.22 -20.27
C TYR A 91 -4.63 17.76 -20.46
N CYS A 92 -3.69 17.25 -19.64
CA CYS A 92 -2.28 17.57 -19.77
C CYS A 92 -1.43 16.55 -19.02
N PRO A 93 -0.18 16.29 -19.44
CA PRO A 93 0.72 15.37 -18.73
C PRO A 93 1.23 15.95 -17.39
N TRP A 94 1.07 17.26 -17.17
CA TRP A 94 1.62 18.00 -16.03
C TRP A 94 0.53 18.23 -14.96
N ALA A 95 0.12 17.15 -14.31
CA ALA A 95 -0.85 17.17 -13.23
C ALA A 95 -0.18 16.86 -11.89
N GLY A 96 -0.31 17.77 -10.93
CA GLY A 96 0.19 17.63 -9.56
C GLY A 96 -0.92 17.73 -8.52
N TYR A 97 -0.59 17.43 -7.28
CA TYR A 97 -1.51 17.63 -6.16
C TYR A 97 -1.50 19.09 -5.67
N GLU A 98 -2.66 19.52 -5.21
CA GLU A 98 -2.85 20.80 -4.51
C GLU A 98 -3.57 20.52 -3.20
N GLY A 99 -2.82 20.39 -2.11
CA GLY A 99 -3.37 19.98 -0.82
C GLY A 99 -3.88 18.54 -0.84
N THR A 100 -4.91 18.26 -0.04
CA THR A 100 -5.52 16.92 0.14
C THR A 100 -6.79 16.70 -0.68
N ASP A 101 -7.29 17.73 -1.35
CA ASP A 101 -8.58 17.75 -2.04
C ASP A 101 -8.53 18.51 -3.37
N GLY A 102 -7.35 18.77 -3.92
CA GLY A 102 -7.17 19.52 -5.15
C GLY A 102 -6.08 18.96 -6.07
N LEU A 103 -6.15 19.42 -7.32
CA LEU A 103 -5.15 19.14 -8.35
C LEU A 103 -4.77 20.44 -9.05
N VAL A 104 -3.54 20.51 -9.52
CA VAL A 104 -3.03 21.60 -10.34
C VAL A 104 -2.52 21.06 -11.66
N LEU A 105 -2.94 21.69 -12.77
CA LEU A 105 -2.61 21.25 -14.13
C LEU A 105 -1.95 22.41 -14.89
N ASP A 106 -0.83 22.15 -15.53
CA ASP A 106 -0.28 23.07 -16.53
C ASP A 106 -0.84 22.70 -17.92
N VAL A 107 -1.85 23.46 -18.34
CA VAL A 107 -2.56 23.22 -19.60
C VAL A 107 -2.06 24.09 -20.75
N THR A 108 -0.90 24.67 -20.59
CA THR A 108 -0.28 25.50 -21.62
C THR A 108 -0.19 24.74 -22.95
N GLY A 109 -0.86 25.25 -23.97
CA GLY A 109 -0.89 24.67 -25.31
C GLY A 109 -1.84 23.46 -25.48
N ALA A 110 -2.54 22.99 -24.43
CA ALA A 110 -3.42 21.82 -24.51
C ALA A 110 -4.87 22.15 -24.87
N ALA A 111 -5.32 23.36 -24.65
CA ALA A 111 -6.72 23.77 -24.80
C ALA A 111 -7.28 23.58 -26.22
N HIS A 112 -6.44 23.66 -27.27
CA HIS A 112 -6.88 23.48 -28.66
C HIS A 112 -7.46 22.08 -28.93
N LEU A 113 -7.04 21.05 -28.19
CA LEU A 113 -7.54 19.68 -28.31
C LEU A 113 -9.00 19.54 -27.87
N TRP A 114 -9.52 20.54 -27.17
CA TRP A 114 -10.84 20.54 -26.53
C TRP A 114 -11.78 21.63 -27.08
N GLY A 115 -11.43 22.21 -28.24
CA GLY A 115 -12.20 23.32 -28.80
C GLY A 115 -11.99 24.66 -28.08
N GLY A 116 -10.87 24.80 -27.37
CA GLY A 116 -10.50 25.97 -26.57
C GLY A 116 -10.60 25.74 -25.06
N GLU A 117 -10.22 26.77 -24.30
CA GLU A 117 -10.19 26.70 -22.83
C GLU A 117 -11.60 26.46 -22.25
N ALA A 118 -12.61 27.15 -22.77
CA ALA A 118 -13.98 26.98 -22.31
C ALA A 118 -14.48 25.53 -22.52
N GLY A 119 -14.27 24.94 -23.70
CA GLY A 119 -14.67 23.58 -24.00
C GLY A 119 -13.94 22.55 -23.10
N MET A 120 -12.66 22.78 -22.78
CA MET A 120 -11.91 21.95 -21.87
C MET A 120 -12.48 22.01 -20.43
N LEU A 121 -12.80 23.18 -19.93
CA LEU A 121 -13.37 23.38 -18.59
C LEU A 121 -14.78 22.77 -18.49
N ASP A 122 -15.58 22.90 -19.54
CA ASP A 122 -16.92 22.33 -19.58
C ASP A 122 -16.88 20.80 -19.61
N ASP A 123 -15.93 20.17 -20.34
CA ASP A 123 -15.74 18.72 -20.29
C ASP A 123 -15.28 18.26 -18.89
N MET A 124 -14.40 19.04 -18.21
CA MET A 124 -14.00 18.74 -16.82
C MET A 124 -15.19 18.73 -15.89
N ARG A 125 -16.06 19.78 -15.95
CA ARG A 125 -17.27 19.88 -15.13
C ARG A 125 -18.24 18.74 -15.42
N ALA A 126 -18.58 18.55 -16.69
CA ALA A 126 -19.54 17.51 -17.10
C ALA A 126 -19.12 16.09 -16.70
N ARG A 127 -17.82 15.82 -16.67
CA ARG A 127 -17.31 14.52 -16.21
C ARG A 127 -17.32 14.39 -14.69
N ALA A 128 -17.01 15.45 -13.96
CA ALA A 128 -17.10 15.46 -12.51
C ALA A 128 -18.55 15.27 -12.06
N ASP A 129 -19.49 15.99 -12.68
CA ASP A 129 -20.93 15.89 -12.40
C ASP A 129 -21.46 14.46 -12.65
N ARG A 130 -21.11 13.87 -13.81
CA ARG A 130 -21.45 12.47 -14.12
C ARG A 130 -20.84 11.49 -13.13
N ALA A 131 -19.70 11.83 -12.55
CA ALA A 131 -19.03 11.04 -11.53
C ALA A 131 -19.59 11.30 -10.12
N GLY A 132 -20.56 12.22 -9.94
CA GLY A 132 -21.10 12.59 -8.62
C GLY A 132 -20.08 13.29 -7.74
N LEU A 133 -19.23 14.13 -8.34
CA LEU A 133 -18.18 14.90 -7.65
C LEU A 133 -18.46 16.40 -7.82
N GLU A 134 -18.47 17.15 -6.72
CA GLU A 134 -18.40 18.60 -6.82
C GLU A 134 -17.00 19.03 -7.24
N LEU A 135 -16.92 19.80 -8.31
CA LEU A 135 -15.68 20.33 -8.85
C LEU A 135 -15.78 21.85 -9.02
N ARG A 136 -14.86 22.58 -8.39
CA ARG A 136 -14.62 23.99 -8.66
C ARG A 136 -13.34 24.19 -9.45
N LEU A 137 -13.39 25.01 -10.46
CA LEU A 137 -12.29 25.29 -11.38
C LEU A 137 -11.86 26.73 -11.26
N GLY A 138 -10.56 26.93 -11.22
CA GLY A 138 -9.94 28.24 -11.39
C GLY A 138 -8.86 28.18 -12.45
N VAL A 139 -8.77 29.21 -13.29
CA VAL A 139 -7.77 29.32 -14.36
C VAL A 139 -6.96 30.59 -14.19
N GLY A 140 -5.66 30.52 -14.44
CA GLY A 140 -4.76 31.68 -14.33
C GLY A 140 -3.45 31.46 -15.05
N GLU A 141 -2.66 32.52 -15.12
CA GLU A 141 -1.31 32.46 -15.64
C GLU A 141 -0.32 31.91 -14.60
N THR A 142 -0.73 31.92 -13.34
CA THR A 142 0.04 31.42 -12.20
C THR A 142 -0.76 30.37 -11.43
N ARG A 143 -0.05 29.50 -10.70
CA ARG A 143 -0.66 28.54 -9.78
C ARG A 143 -1.47 29.26 -8.70
N GLY A 144 -0.91 30.33 -8.12
CA GLY A 144 -1.57 31.12 -7.09
C GLY A 144 -2.88 31.74 -7.57
N ALA A 145 -2.91 32.32 -8.77
CA ALA A 145 -4.13 32.92 -9.34
C ALA A 145 -5.19 31.86 -9.67
N ALA A 146 -4.78 30.72 -10.22
CA ALA A 146 -5.69 29.63 -10.49
C ALA A 146 -6.32 29.07 -9.19
N TRP A 147 -5.52 28.86 -8.16
CA TRP A 147 -5.98 28.42 -6.84
C TRP A 147 -6.96 29.41 -6.21
N ALA A 148 -6.63 30.69 -6.23
CA ALA A 148 -7.45 31.74 -5.68
C ALA A 148 -8.85 31.78 -6.31
N ARG A 149 -8.94 31.62 -7.62
CA ARG A 149 -10.20 31.56 -8.36
C ARG A 149 -11.02 30.30 -8.04
N ALA A 150 -10.37 29.14 -7.94
CA ALA A 150 -11.04 27.89 -7.62
C ALA A 150 -11.69 27.91 -6.22
N HIS A 151 -11.03 28.56 -5.25
CA HIS A 151 -11.45 28.53 -3.86
C HIS A 151 -12.34 29.71 -3.44
N PHE A 152 -12.14 30.89 -4.01
CA PHE A 152 -12.78 32.15 -3.57
C PHE A 152 -13.54 32.89 -4.66
N GLY A 153 -13.52 32.37 -5.88
CA GLY A 153 -14.19 33.01 -7.01
C GLY A 153 -14.66 32.00 -8.04
N ASP A 154 -14.52 32.37 -9.29
CA ASP A 154 -14.74 31.55 -10.47
C ASP A 154 -13.68 31.82 -11.54
N VAL A 155 -13.81 31.19 -12.70
CA VAL A 155 -12.85 31.32 -13.80
C VAL A 155 -12.76 32.75 -14.39
N HIS A 156 -13.79 33.58 -14.16
CA HIS A 156 -13.88 34.96 -14.67
C HIS A 156 -13.51 36.01 -13.61
N SER A 157 -13.35 35.61 -12.35
CA SER A 157 -13.07 36.52 -11.24
C SER A 157 -11.73 37.22 -11.42
N THR A 158 -11.71 38.56 -11.22
CA THR A 158 -10.48 39.32 -11.21
C THR A 158 -9.68 39.04 -9.94
N LEU A 159 -8.39 38.71 -10.05
CA LEU A 159 -7.57 38.36 -8.88
C LEU A 159 -7.54 39.46 -7.82
N ALA A 160 -7.55 40.73 -8.23
CA ALA A 160 -7.55 41.89 -7.32
C ALA A 160 -8.81 41.97 -6.43
N ASP A 161 -9.94 41.48 -6.90
CA ASP A 161 -11.21 41.54 -6.18
C ASP A 161 -11.38 40.37 -5.15
N LEU A 162 -10.55 39.36 -5.26
CA LEU A 162 -10.57 38.22 -4.34
C LEU A 162 -10.07 38.61 -2.95
N PRO A 163 -10.58 37.93 -1.88
CA PRO A 163 -10.16 38.22 -0.53
C PRO A 163 -8.69 37.87 -0.29
N VAL A 164 -8.03 38.53 0.66
CA VAL A 164 -6.61 38.25 1.02
C VAL A 164 -6.36 36.81 1.43
N ALA A 165 -7.38 36.10 1.94
CA ALA A 165 -7.32 34.67 2.24
C ALA A 165 -6.99 33.82 0.99
N ALA A 166 -7.29 34.31 -0.20
CA ALA A 166 -6.99 33.66 -1.47
C ALA A 166 -5.48 33.58 -1.79
N LEU A 167 -4.61 34.23 -1.02
CA LEU A 167 -3.16 34.14 -1.12
C LEU A 167 -2.56 32.90 -0.41
N ARG A 168 -3.36 32.00 0.17
CA ARG A 168 -2.88 30.81 0.91
C ARG A 168 -1.98 31.18 2.10
N ILE A 169 -2.30 32.24 2.79
CA ILE A 169 -1.62 32.71 4.00
C ILE A 169 -2.33 32.23 5.26
N ASP A 170 -1.62 32.23 6.40
CA ASP A 170 -2.20 31.82 7.69
C ASP A 170 -3.44 32.64 8.06
N GLY A 171 -4.44 31.99 8.66
CA GLY A 171 -5.68 32.61 9.09
C GLY A 171 -5.48 33.76 10.09
N ARG A 172 -4.46 33.71 10.94
CA ARG A 172 -4.08 34.81 11.84
C ARG A 172 -3.62 36.04 11.06
N MET A 173 -2.86 35.82 10.01
CA MET A 173 -2.42 36.89 9.10
C MET A 173 -3.60 37.50 8.36
N VAL A 174 -4.53 36.68 7.86
CA VAL A 174 -5.79 37.16 7.24
C VAL A 174 -6.54 38.10 8.17
N VAL A 175 -6.77 37.70 9.42
CA VAL A 175 -7.47 38.53 10.43
C VAL A 175 -6.72 39.82 10.71
N ALA A 176 -5.39 39.78 10.81
CA ALA A 176 -4.56 40.95 11.05
C ALA A 176 -4.61 41.95 9.88
N LEU A 177 -4.59 41.48 8.64
CA LEU A 177 -4.77 42.29 7.42
C LEU A 177 -6.16 42.94 7.38
N GLN A 178 -7.21 42.18 7.65
CA GLN A 178 -8.59 42.67 7.66
C GLN A 178 -8.83 43.77 8.71
N ARG A 179 -8.19 43.66 9.88
CA ARG A 179 -8.22 44.69 10.93
C ARG A 179 -7.58 46.01 10.48
N LEU A 180 -6.67 45.97 9.50
CA LEU A 180 -6.07 47.15 8.89
C LEU A 180 -6.86 47.70 7.69
N GLY A 181 -8.01 47.10 7.37
CA GLY A 181 -8.82 47.47 6.23
C GLY A 181 -8.35 46.83 4.90
N LEU A 182 -7.30 45.99 4.93
CA LEU A 182 -6.78 45.27 3.76
C LEU A 182 -7.58 43.95 3.62
N ARG A 183 -8.63 43.99 2.83
CA ARG A 183 -9.56 42.87 2.69
C ARG A 183 -9.40 42.10 1.40
N ARG A 184 -8.97 42.77 0.34
CA ARG A 184 -8.83 42.21 -1.01
C ARG A 184 -7.36 42.21 -1.43
N ILE A 185 -7.02 41.37 -2.40
CA ILE A 185 -5.65 41.31 -2.98
C ILE A 185 -5.30 42.68 -3.59
N GLY A 186 -6.24 43.37 -4.23
CA GLY A 186 -6.08 44.70 -4.77
C GLY A 186 -5.66 45.72 -3.73
N ASP A 187 -6.14 45.64 -2.49
CA ASP A 187 -5.72 46.53 -1.41
C ASP A 187 -4.22 46.37 -1.08
N LEU A 188 -3.72 45.11 -1.15
CA LEU A 188 -2.28 44.85 -0.93
C LEU A 188 -1.42 45.37 -2.05
N THR A 189 -1.86 45.25 -3.31
CA THR A 189 -1.10 45.76 -4.47
C THR A 189 -1.09 47.26 -4.52
N ALA A 190 -2.10 47.95 -3.98
CA ALA A 190 -2.17 49.38 -3.86
C ALA A 190 -1.36 49.95 -2.66
N THR A 191 -0.95 49.08 -1.73
CA THR A 191 -0.22 49.49 -0.53
C THR A 191 1.30 49.37 -0.74
N ALA A 192 2.07 50.28 -0.15
CA ALA A 192 3.53 50.24 -0.22
C ALA A 192 4.09 48.90 0.35
N ARG A 193 4.97 48.27 -0.40
CA ARG A 193 5.50 46.91 -0.07
C ARG A 193 6.34 46.88 1.21
N ALA A 194 7.17 47.91 1.45
CA ALA A 194 8.10 47.90 2.57
C ALA A 194 7.44 47.88 3.95
N PRO A 195 6.37 48.65 4.24
CA PRO A 195 5.58 48.48 5.48
C PRO A 195 4.93 47.12 5.63
N LEU A 196 4.39 46.56 4.55
CA LEU A 196 3.77 45.22 4.57
C LEU A 196 4.81 44.15 4.91
N ALA A 197 5.95 44.16 4.22
CA ALA A 197 7.03 43.19 4.46
C ALA A 197 7.58 43.26 5.89
N ARG A 198 7.74 44.51 6.42
CA ARG A 198 8.23 44.73 7.79
C ARG A 198 7.25 44.19 8.84
N ARG A 199 5.93 44.30 8.60
CA ARG A 199 4.91 43.93 9.59
C ARG A 199 4.48 42.47 9.51
N PHE A 200 4.34 41.92 8.29
CA PHE A 200 3.80 40.59 8.04
C PHE A 200 4.83 39.57 7.59
N GLY A 201 6.08 40.03 7.39
CA GLY A 201 7.17 39.14 7.01
C GLY A 201 7.25 38.84 5.51
N PRO A 202 8.23 38.04 5.08
CA PRO A 202 8.50 37.73 3.68
C PRO A 202 7.44 36.80 3.07
N GLU A 203 6.74 36.02 3.85
CA GLU A 203 5.77 35.03 3.36
C GLU A 203 4.61 35.69 2.61
N LEU A 204 4.02 36.77 3.18
CA LEU A 204 2.95 37.52 2.51
C LEU A 204 3.41 38.05 1.15
N MET A 205 4.63 38.60 1.10
CA MET A 205 5.16 39.15 -0.13
C MET A 205 5.43 38.07 -1.17
N LEU A 206 5.99 36.92 -0.73
CA LEU A 206 6.22 35.80 -1.62
C LEU A 206 4.90 35.25 -2.23
N ARG A 207 3.87 35.09 -1.42
CA ARG A 207 2.56 34.62 -1.89
C ARG A 207 1.88 35.60 -2.84
N LEU A 208 2.00 36.88 -2.54
CA LEU A 208 1.52 37.94 -3.44
C LEU A 208 2.25 37.91 -4.79
N ASP A 209 3.58 37.86 -4.76
CA ASP A 209 4.41 37.80 -5.97
C ASP A 209 4.16 36.54 -6.80
N GLN A 210 3.95 35.40 -6.15
CA GLN A 210 3.58 34.16 -6.81
C GLN A 210 2.19 34.26 -7.46
N ALA A 211 1.22 34.89 -6.79
CA ALA A 211 -0.10 35.08 -7.36
C ALA A 211 -0.11 36.05 -8.53
N MET A 212 0.66 37.12 -8.45
CA MET A 212 0.80 38.16 -9.52
C MET A 212 1.67 37.70 -10.67
N GLY A 213 2.56 36.72 -10.48
CA GLY A 213 3.48 36.20 -11.50
C GLY A 213 4.87 36.82 -11.48
N ASP A 214 5.16 37.66 -10.49
CA ASP A 214 6.47 38.27 -10.30
C ASP A 214 7.53 37.26 -9.83
N THR A 215 7.07 36.20 -9.15
CA THR A 215 7.90 35.06 -8.71
C THR A 215 7.31 33.76 -9.21
N SER A 216 8.15 32.89 -9.78
CA SER A 216 7.75 31.60 -10.28
C SER A 216 7.36 30.68 -9.15
N GLU A 217 6.20 30.01 -9.27
CA GLU A 217 5.79 28.89 -8.42
C GLU A 217 5.76 27.62 -9.29
N PRO A 218 6.67 26.65 -9.05
CA PRO A 218 6.69 25.45 -9.88
C PRO A 218 5.44 24.61 -9.64
N THR A 219 4.84 24.15 -10.71
CA THR A 219 3.93 23.02 -10.70
C THR A 219 4.81 21.78 -10.63
N MET A 220 4.80 21.06 -9.52
CA MET A 220 5.56 19.81 -9.39
C MET A 220 4.66 18.67 -9.87
N PRO A 221 4.77 18.25 -11.14
CA PRO A 221 4.07 17.06 -11.59
C PRO A 221 4.71 15.86 -10.90
N GLU A 222 3.93 15.07 -10.19
CA GLU A 222 4.41 13.77 -9.80
C GLU A 222 4.52 12.90 -11.04
N SER A 223 5.70 12.29 -11.24
CA SER A 223 5.87 11.21 -12.20
C SER A 223 4.88 10.12 -11.82
N GLU A 224 3.97 9.82 -12.72
CA GLU A 224 2.99 8.75 -12.50
C GLU A 224 3.77 7.43 -12.44
N PRO A 225 3.70 6.68 -11.32
CA PRO A 225 4.23 5.33 -11.31
C PRO A 225 3.51 4.55 -12.42
N PRO A 226 4.23 3.76 -13.19
CA PRO A 226 3.65 3.00 -14.30
C PRO A 226 2.43 2.23 -13.82
N HIS A 227 1.29 2.45 -14.47
CA HIS A 227 0.05 1.77 -14.11
C HIS A 227 -0.20 0.59 -15.03
N TYR A 228 -0.07 -0.60 -14.48
CA TYR A 228 -0.23 -1.85 -15.19
C TYR A 228 -1.65 -2.38 -15.04
N ALA A 229 -2.55 -1.93 -15.90
CA ALA A 229 -3.92 -2.42 -15.95
C ALA A 229 -4.44 -2.52 -17.39
N THR A 230 -5.36 -3.44 -17.58
CA THR A 230 -6.15 -3.60 -18.80
C THR A 230 -7.60 -3.87 -18.42
N ARG A 231 -8.54 -3.43 -19.25
CA ARG A 231 -9.98 -3.65 -19.03
C ARG A 231 -10.71 -3.91 -20.33
N MET A 232 -11.82 -4.62 -20.24
CA MET A 232 -12.73 -4.88 -21.33
C MET A 232 -14.18 -4.75 -20.83
N SER A 233 -14.98 -3.98 -21.56
CA SER A 233 -16.44 -3.97 -21.39
C SER A 233 -17.03 -4.94 -22.41
N LEU A 234 -17.98 -5.73 -21.98
CA LEU A 234 -18.60 -6.78 -22.77
C LEU A 234 -19.93 -6.28 -23.32
N PRO A 235 -20.21 -6.46 -24.61
CA PRO A 235 -21.47 -6.07 -25.22
C PRO A 235 -22.66 -6.87 -24.66
N GLU A 236 -22.42 -8.13 -24.30
CA GLU A 236 -23.36 -9.01 -23.61
C GLU A 236 -22.75 -9.50 -22.30
N PRO A 237 -23.53 -9.52 -21.20
CA PRO A 237 -23.05 -10.03 -19.93
C PRO A 237 -22.74 -11.52 -19.99
N ILE A 238 -21.63 -11.93 -19.39
CA ILE A 238 -21.18 -13.33 -19.30
C ILE A 238 -21.32 -13.85 -17.87
N GLY A 239 -21.56 -15.15 -17.72
CA GLY A 239 -21.73 -15.79 -16.40
C GLY A 239 -20.95 -17.09 -16.22
N LEU A 240 -20.45 -17.67 -17.31
CA LEU A 240 -19.70 -18.92 -17.24
C LEU A 240 -18.24 -18.67 -16.87
N THR A 241 -17.70 -19.51 -16.02
CA THR A 241 -16.28 -19.44 -15.61
C THR A 241 -15.34 -19.49 -16.81
N GLU A 242 -15.65 -20.31 -17.81
CA GLU A 242 -14.84 -20.45 -19.03
C GLU A 242 -14.78 -19.14 -19.82
N ASP A 243 -15.91 -18.43 -19.95
CA ASP A 243 -15.98 -17.15 -20.64
C ASP A 243 -15.16 -16.08 -19.91
N VAL A 244 -15.28 -16.01 -18.57
CA VAL A 244 -14.49 -15.10 -17.71
C VAL A 244 -13.00 -15.39 -17.87
N MET A 245 -12.60 -16.66 -17.87
CA MET A 245 -11.21 -17.06 -18.07
C MET A 245 -10.73 -16.71 -19.49
N GLY A 246 -11.57 -16.86 -20.50
CA GLY A 246 -11.27 -16.47 -21.87
C GLY A 246 -11.02 -14.96 -22.03
N VAL A 247 -11.86 -14.14 -21.39
CA VAL A 247 -11.65 -12.67 -21.35
C VAL A 247 -10.42 -12.31 -20.53
N THR A 248 -10.20 -12.98 -19.41
CA THR A 248 -9.01 -12.78 -18.56
C THR A 248 -7.73 -13.06 -19.36
N ALA A 249 -7.69 -14.11 -20.17
CA ALA A 249 -6.57 -14.41 -21.06
C ALA A 249 -6.28 -13.27 -22.05
N ARG A 250 -7.34 -12.71 -22.66
CA ARG A 250 -7.23 -11.57 -23.61
C ARG A 250 -6.69 -10.31 -22.92
N LEU A 251 -7.03 -10.08 -21.66
CA LEU A 251 -6.57 -8.93 -20.91
C LEU A 251 -5.15 -9.11 -20.36
N LEU A 252 -4.80 -10.35 -20.01
CA LEU A 252 -3.51 -10.67 -19.41
C LEU A 252 -2.35 -10.51 -20.40
N ALA A 253 -2.55 -10.86 -21.69
CA ALA A 253 -1.52 -10.72 -22.71
C ALA A 253 -1.00 -9.27 -22.84
N PRO A 254 -1.84 -8.23 -23.10
CA PRO A 254 -1.36 -6.85 -23.22
C PRO A 254 -0.85 -6.29 -21.88
N LEU A 255 -1.31 -6.79 -20.72
CA LEU A 255 -0.76 -6.45 -19.41
C LEU A 255 0.68 -6.94 -19.29
N CYS A 256 0.92 -8.20 -19.63
CA CYS A 256 2.26 -8.81 -19.60
C CYS A 256 3.23 -8.16 -20.60
N ASP A 257 2.74 -7.74 -21.76
CA ASP A 257 3.54 -6.98 -22.73
C ASP A 257 3.98 -5.62 -22.18
N LYS A 258 3.09 -4.90 -21.46
CA LYS A 258 3.44 -3.65 -20.77
C LYS A 258 4.49 -3.89 -19.69
N LEU A 259 4.33 -4.94 -18.88
CA LEU A 259 5.31 -5.32 -17.85
C LEU A 259 6.67 -5.64 -18.49
N LYS A 260 6.67 -6.38 -19.61
CA LYS A 260 7.88 -6.74 -20.34
C LYS A 260 8.60 -5.51 -20.92
N ALA A 261 7.86 -4.57 -21.48
CA ALA A 261 8.43 -3.34 -22.06
C ALA A 261 9.14 -2.46 -21.02
N GLN A 262 8.80 -2.59 -19.75
CA GLN A 262 9.40 -1.84 -18.65
C GLN A 262 10.27 -2.72 -17.73
N GLU A 263 10.64 -3.92 -18.17
CA GLU A 263 11.46 -4.89 -17.42
C GLU A 263 10.91 -5.20 -16.02
N MET A 264 9.58 -5.19 -15.87
CA MET A 264 8.88 -5.48 -14.63
C MET A 264 8.23 -6.86 -14.65
N GLY A 265 7.92 -7.39 -13.49
CA GLY A 265 7.09 -8.58 -13.28
C GLY A 265 6.06 -8.32 -12.19
N ALA A 266 4.90 -8.94 -12.30
CA ALA A 266 3.84 -8.83 -11.30
C ALA A 266 4.16 -9.72 -10.09
N ARG A 267 3.97 -9.19 -8.87
CA ARG A 267 3.98 -9.93 -7.60
C ARG A 267 2.58 -10.12 -7.04
N SER A 268 1.69 -9.17 -7.35
CA SER A 268 0.27 -9.29 -7.03
C SER A 268 -0.56 -8.79 -8.20
N LEU A 269 -1.61 -9.52 -8.49
CA LEU A 269 -2.59 -9.20 -9.53
C LEU A 269 -3.99 -9.16 -8.91
N CYS A 270 -4.82 -8.24 -9.37
CA CYS A 270 -6.21 -8.13 -8.99
C CYS A 270 -7.09 -8.19 -10.23
N LEU A 271 -7.96 -9.18 -10.29
CA LEU A 271 -9.01 -9.30 -11.31
C LEU A 271 -10.30 -8.75 -10.72
N THR A 272 -10.82 -7.69 -11.31
CA THR A 272 -12.06 -7.03 -10.90
C THR A 272 -13.15 -7.35 -11.92
N LEU A 273 -14.25 -7.91 -11.43
CA LEU A 273 -15.41 -8.34 -12.20
C LEU A 273 -16.60 -7.47 -11.82
N ARG A 274 -17.05 -6.61 -12.71
CA ARG A 274 -18.24 -5.77 -12.50
C ARG A 274 -19.47 -6.52 -12.99
N ARG A 275 -20.50 -6.58 -12.17
CA ARG A 275 -21.78 -7.19 -12.48
C ARG A 275 -22.75 -6.14 -13.03
N VAL A 276 -23.74 -6.60 -13.79
CA VAL A 276 -24.81 -5.76 -14.36
C VAL A 276 -25.61 -5.04 -13.26
N ASP A 277 -25.79 -5.66 -12.09
CA ASP A 277 -26.45 -5.08 -10.91
C ASP A 277 -25.56 -4.09 -10.14
N GLN A 278 -24.48 -3.59 -10.75
CA GLN A 278 -23.46 -2.71 -10.16
C GLN A 278 -22.66 -3.32 -9.01
N GLY A 279 -22.85 -4.60 -8.70
CA GLY A 279 -21.97 -5.33 -7.79
C GLY A 279 -20.58 -5.49 -8.39
N CYS A 280 -19.56 -5.58 -7.53
CA CYS A 280 -18.18 -5.78 -7.95
C CYS A 280 -17.57 -6.92 -7.13
N GLN A 281 -16.95 -7.88 -7.81
CA GLN A 281 -16.19 -8.94 -7.16
C GLN A 281 -14.73 -8.86 -7.57
N MET A 282 -13.84 -9.21 -6.65
CA MET A 282 -12.40 -9.15 -6.87
C MET A 282 -11.76 -10.50 -6.58
N VAL A 283 -10.86 -10.91 -7.44
CA VAL A 283 -10.01 -12.08 -7.26
C VAL A 283 -8.57 -11.61 -7.18
N GLU A 284 -7.99 -11.67 -6.00
CA GLU A 284 -6.59 -11.32 -5.78
C GLU A 284 -5.71 -12.57 -5.96
N LEU A 285 -4.62 -12.41 -6.70
CA LEU A 285 -3.60 -13.42 -6.92
C LEU A 285 -2.25 -12.89 -6.48
N ARG A 286 -1.63 -13.54 -5.49
CA ARG A 286 -0.27 -13.25 -5.03
C ARG A 286 0.69 -14.31 -5.53
N LEU A 287 1.83 -13.88 -6.04
CA LEU A 287 2.85 -14.75 -6.64
C LEU A 287 4.07 -14.85 -5.72
N ALA A 288 4.68 -16.03 -5.65
CA ALA A 288 5.88 -16.27 -4.85
C ALA A 288 7.13 -15.58 -5.42
N ALA A 289 7.13 -15.26 -6.71
CA ALA A 289 8.17 -14.49 -7.38
C ALA A 289 7.53 -13.58 -8.43
N ALA A 290 8.24 -12.52 -8.82
CA ALA A 290 7.82 -11.65 -9.91
C ALA A 290 7.68 -12.45 -11.22
N MET A 291 6.55 -12.27 -11.91
CA MET A 291 6.21 -13.03 -13.10
C MET A 291 5.50 -12.14 -14.14
N ARG A 292 5.71 -12.45 -15.42
CA ARG A 292 5.06 -11.77 -16.56
C ARG A 292 4.71 -12.70 -17.73
N ASP A 293 4.64 -14.00 -17.46
CA ASP A 293 4.25 -14.99 -18.45
C ASP A 293 2.76 -15.28 -18.34
N PRO A 294 1.93 -14.90 -19.35
CA PRO A 294 0.49 -15.10 -19.32
C PRO A 294 0.08 -16.57 -19.16
N ALA A 295 0.84 -17.48 -19.78
CA ALA A 295 0.51 -18.91 -19.76
C ALA A 295 0.70 -19.53 -18.35
N ARG A 296 1.63 -18.98 -17.57
CA ARG A 296 1.86 -19.41 -16.18
C ARG A 296 0.91 -18.75 -15.20
N ILE A 297 0.49 -17.49 -15.46
CA ILE A 297 -0.38 -16.72 -14.56
C ILE A 297 -1.85 -17.14 -14.70
N LEU A 298 -2.33 -17.30 -15.94
CA LEU A 298 -3.76 -17.54 -16.22
C LEU A 298 -4.36 -18.70 -15.42
N PRO A 299 -3.76 -19.89 -15.35
CA PRO A 299 -4.34 -21.02 -14.62
C PRO A 299 -4.51 -20.79 -13.12
N LEU A 300 -3.74 -19.84 -12.55
CA LEU A 300 -3.79 -19.53 -11.14
C LEU A 300 -5.07 -18.76 -10.73
N PHE A 301 -5.74 -18.11 -11.70
CA PHE A 301 -7.02 -17.44 -11.49
C PHE A 301 -8.21 -18.39 -11.44
N GLU A 302 -8.12 -19.58 -12.04
CA GLU A 302 -9.23 -20.51 -12.21
C GLU A 302 -9.99 -20.80 -10.91
N ARG A 303 -9.27 -21.07 -9.83
CA ARG A 303 -9.86 -21.33 -8.52
C ARG A 303 -10.59 -20.11 -7.94
N GLY A 304 -10.04 -18.92 -8.12
CA GLY A 304 -10.63 -17.67 -7.64
C GLY A 304 -11.88 -17.33 -8.43
N VAL A 305 -11.80 -17.42 -9.74
CA VAL A 305 -12.91 -17.16 -10.67
C VAL A 305 -14.04 -18.18 -10.46
N GLY A 306 -13.73 -19.45 -10.21
CA GLY A 306 -14.75 -20.48 -9.92
C GLY A 306 -15.55 -20.27 -8.63
N LYS A 307 -15.14 -19.32 -7.77
CA LYS A 307 -15.89 -18.93 -6.55
C LYS A 307 -16.71 -17.65 -6.73
N VAL A 308 -16.58 -17.00 -7.88
CA VAL A 308 -17.27 -15.75 -8.18
C VAL A 308 -18.74 -16.02 -8.43
N ASP A 309 -19.60 -15.26 -7.76
CA ASP A 309 -21.02 -15.22 -8.09
C ASP A 309 -21.26 -14.19 -9.19
N ALA A 310 -21.51 -14.68 -10.41
CA ALA A 310 -21.77 -13.82 -11.56
C ALA A 310 -23.14 -13.11 -11.51
N GLY A 311 -24.06 -13.55 -10.66
CA GLY A 311 -25.41 -12.97 -10.52
C GLY A 311 -26.13 -12.93 -11.87
N PHE A 312 -26.58 -11.74 -12.30
CA PHE A 312 -27.21 -11.49 -13.60
C PHE A 312 -26.22 -11.35 -14.77
N GLY A 313 -24.95 -11.62 -14.54
CA GLY A 313 -23.88 -11.54 -15.51
C GLY A 313 -22.85 -10.45 -15.21
N ILE A 314 -21.67 -10.63 -15.78
CA ILE A 314 -20.52 -9.73 -15.69
C ILE A 314 -20.46 -8.92 -16.99
N ASP A 315 -20.48 -7.60 -16.90
CA ASP A 315 -20.47 -6.69 -18.05
C ASP A 315 -19.10 -6.01 -18.26
N GLN A 316 -18.21 -6.05 -17.26
CA GLN A 316 -16.86 -5.51 -17.39
C GLN A 316 -15.86 -6.33 -16.57
N ILE A 317 -14.71 -6.58 -17.17
CA ILE A 317 -13.57 -7.23 -16.53
C ILE A 317 -12.36 -6.31 -16.62
N ARG A 318 -11.65 -6.16 -15.49
CA ARG A 318 -10.39 -5.44 -15.39
C ARG A 318 -9.36 -6.31 -14.68
N ILE A 319 -8.15 -6.36 -15.21
CA ILE A 319 -7.00 -6.94 -14.53
C ILE A 319 -5.94 -5.88 -14.30
N GLU A 320 -5.34 -5.89 -13.12
CA GLU A 320 -4.33 -4.93 -12.68
C GLU A 320 -3.21 -5.65 -11.94
N ALA A 321 -1.95 -5.33 -12.25
CA ALA A 321 -0.83 -5.69 -11.41
C ALA A 321 -0.68 -4.63 -10.31
N THR A 322 -1.09 -4.99 -9.09
CA THR A 322 -1.13 -4.08 -7.93
C THR A 322 0.23 -3.94 -7.25
N VAL A 323 1.07 -4.97 -7.36
CA VAL A 323 2.47 -4.95 -6.88
C VAL A 323 3.34 -5.48 -7.99
N VAL A 324 4.38 -4.73 -8.34
CA VAL A 324 5.34 -5.08 -9.38
C VAL A 324 6.77 -4.97 -8.85
N GLU A 325 7.66 -5.80 -9.37
CA GLU A 325 9.10 -5.81 -9.04
C GLU A 325 9.92 -5.83 -10.33
N PRO A 326 11.14 -5.28 -10.34
CA PRO A 326 12.04 -5.40 -11.46
C PRO A 326 12.32 -6.88 -11.78
N LEU A 327 12.19 -7.25 -13.05
CA LEU A 327 12.44 -8.59 -13.54
C LEU A 327 13.38 -8.51 -14.75
N ALA A 328 14.69 -8.60 -14.50
CA ALA A 328 15.69 -8.58 -15.54
C ALA A 328 15.49 -9.73 -16.54
N VAL A 329 15.86 -9.50 -17.79
CA VAL A 329 15.85 -10.54 -18.82
C VAL A 329 16.91 -11.58 -18.45
N GLN A 330 16.51 -12.78 -18.06
CA GLN A 330 17.44 -13.88 -17.85
C GLN A 330 17.99 -14.33 -19.20
N GLN A 331 19.30 -14.26 -19.37
CA GLN A 331 19.97 -14.94 -20.48
C GLN A 331 19.80 -16.46 -20.31
N ILE A 332 19.29 -17.10 -21.35
CA ILE A 332 19.14 -18.56 -21.42
C ILE A 332 20.54 -19.19 -21.43
N GLY A 333 21.06 -19.54 -20.25
CA GLY A 333 22.34 -20.17 -20.08
C GLY A 333 22.33 -21.20 -18.95
N ARG A 334 22.40 -22.49 -19.32
CA ARG A 334 22.54 -23.71 -18.52
C ARG A 334 21.39 -24.13 -17.63
N ARG A 335 20.92 -25.37 -17.90
CA ARG A 335 20.02 -26.21 -17.08
C ARG A 335 20.51 -26.34 -15.64
N GLN A 336 20.11 -25.43 -14.77
CA GLN A 336 19.89 -25.76 -13.37
C GLN A 336 18.38 -25.90 -13.22
N ALA A 337 17.94 -26.85 -12.38
CA ALA A 337 16.54 -26.98 -12.01
C ALA A 337 16.07 -25.58 -11.58
N SER A 338 15.21 -24.99 -12.43
CA SER A 338 15.01 -23.55 -12.44
C SER A 338 14.44 -23.12 -11.11
N PRO A 339 14.96 -22.07 -10.45
CA PRO A 339 14.31 -21.42 -9.31
C PRO A 339 12.83 -21.14 -9.60
N ASP A 340 12.48 -21.01 -10.88
CA ASP A 340 11.12 -20.79 -11.37
C ASP A 340 10.17 -21.95 -11.04
N GLN A 341 10.60 -23.20 -11.14
CA GLN A 341 9.74 -24.36 -10.83
C GLN A 341 9.37 -24.42 -9.35
N LEU A 342 10.31 -24.10 -8.46
CA LEU A 342 10.06 -24.03 -7.03
C LEU A 342 9.10 -22.88 -6.70
N ASN A 343 9.30 -21.71 -7.29
CA ASN A 343 8.43 -20.56 -7.12
C ASN A 343 7.02 -20.81 -7.66
N ASP A 344 6.89 -21.52 -8.78
CA ASP A 344 5.59 -21.95 -9.30
C ASP A 344 4.88 -22.92 -8.35
N LEU A 345 5.60 -23.88 -7.79
CA LEU A 345 5.06 -24.80 -6.80
C LEU A 345 4.61 -24.04 -5.54
N ILE A 346 5.44 -23.15 -5.01
CA ILE A 346 5.09 -22.30 -3.85
C ILE A 346 3.84 -21.46 -4.16
N THR A 347 3.79 -20.84 -5.34
CA THR A 347 2.62 -20.05 -5.76
C THR A 347 1.36 -20.91 -5.81
N ARG A 348 1.43 -22.08 -6.47
CA ARG A 348 0.27 -23.01 -6.60
C ARG A 348 -0.23 -23.51 -5.25
N ILE A 349 0.67 -23.87 -4.34
CA ILE A 349 0.30 -24.25 -2.96
C ILE A 349 -0.26 -23.02 -2.22
N GLY A 350 0.39 -21.86 -2.36
CA GLY A 350 0.01 -20.61 -1.71
C GLY A 350 -1.37 -20.11 -2.09
N THR A 351 -1.85 -20.36 -3.31
CA THR A 351 -3.24 -20.06 -3.70
C THR A 351 -4.29 -20.86 -2.93
N ARG A 352 -3.89 -21.95 -2.28
CA ARG A 352 -4.77 -22.82 -1.48
C ARG A 352 -4.71 -22.54 0.02
N ILE A 353 -3.51 -22.37 0.55
CA ILE A 353 -3.28 -22.27 2.00
C ILE A 353 -2.76 -20.92 2.46
N GLY A 354 -2.48 -19.98 1.56
CA GLY A 354 -1.80 -18.71 1.81
C GLY A 354 -0.27 -18.82 1.67
N LEU A 355 0.37 -17.83 1.06
CA LEU A 355 1.83 -17.80 0.87
C LEU A 355 2.58 -17.69 2.20
N GLU A 356 1.99 -17.04 3.18
CA GLU A 356 2.51 -16.86 4.54
C GLU A 356 2.64 -18.19 5.31
N ASN A 357 1.84 -19.20 4.97
CA ASN A 357 1.83 -20.51 5.61
C ASN A 357 2.85 -21.49 5.01
N ILE A 358 3.50 -21.12 3.90
CA ILE A 358 4.59 -21.90 3.32
C ILE A 358 5.91 -21.32 3.83
N GLN A 359 6.60 -22.07 4.66
CA GLN A 359 7.78 -21.62 5.37
C GLN A 359 9.04 -22.29 4.85
N ARG A 360 10.18 -21.62 5.03
CA ARG A 360 11.53 -22.19 4.82
C ARG A 360 12.43 -21.89 6.00
N PHE A 361 13.42 -22.73 6.17
CA PHE A 361 14.51 -22.48 7.09
C PHE A 361 15.57 -21.59 6.41
N LEU A 362 16.00 -20.56 7.12
CA LEU A 362 17.10 -19.68 6.72
C LEU A 362 18.26 -19.89 7.71
N PRO A 363 19.53 -19.99 7.24
CA PRO A 363 20.66 -20.05 8.13
C PRO A 363 20.78 -18.76 8.94
N ALA A 364 20.95 -18.87 10.25
CA ALA A 364 21.17 -17.77 11.16
C ALA A 364 22.61 -17.77 11.66
N ASP A 365 23.13 -16.60 12.04
CA ASP A 365 24.50 -16.41 12.53
C ASP A 365 24.58 -16.74 14.03
N SER A 366 24.32 -18.00 14.36
CA SER A 366 24.44 -18.54 15.70
C SER A 366 25.00 -19.96 15.65
N HIS A 367 25.90 -20.28 16.58
CA HIS A 367 26.43 -21.63 16.76
C HIS A 367 25.55 -22.49 17.68
N ILE A 368 24.56 -21.88 18.33
CA ILE A 368 23.58 -22.59 19.18
C ILE A 368 22.61 -23.34 18.27
N PRO A 369 22.45 -24.67 18.46
CA PRO A 369 21.64 -25.49 17.56
C PRO A 369 20.21 -25.00 17.35
N GLU A 370 19.56 -24.54 18.41
CA GLU A 370 18.17 -24.03 18.37
C GLU A 370 18.04 -22.68 17.71
N ARG A 371 19.16 -21.95 17.54
CA ARG A 371 19.23 -20.61 16.96
C ARG A 371 19.99 -20.55 15.64
N ALA A 372 20.55 -21.67 15.19
CA ALA A 372 21.32 -21.76 13.94
C ALA A 372 20.46 -21.55 12.68
N PHE A 373 19.15 -21.43 12.85
CA PHE A 373 18.21 -21.17 11.78
C PHE A 373 17.08 -20.24 12.25
N SER A 374 16.50 -19.53 11.31
CA SER A 374 15.22 -18.84 11.45
C SER A 374 14.21 -19.41 10.49
N ILE A 375 12.94 -19.24 10.80
CA ILE A 375 11.82 -19.67 9.94
C ILE A 375 11.19 -18.41 9.34
N ALA A 376 11.03 -18.39 8.02
CA ALA A 376 10.43 -17.28 7.31
C ALA A 376 9.51 -17.76 6.18
N PRO A 377 8.49 -16.96 5.78
CA PRO A 377 7.67 -17.31 4.64
C PRO A 377 8.51 -17.48 3.37
N ALA A 378 8.35 -18.61 2.69
CA ALA A 378 9.19 -19.01 1.56
C ALA A 378 9.10 -18.04 0.37
N ALA A 379 7.94 -17.43 0.15
CA ALA A 379 7.69 -16.48 -0.92
C ALA A 379 8.37 -15.11 -0.72
N PHE A 380 8.72 -14.75 0.53
CA PHE A 380 9.20 -13.43 0.91
C PHE A 380 10.59 -13.44 1.53
N SER A 381 11.29 -14.56 1.37
CA SER A 381 12.64 -14.72 1.93
C SER A 381 13.54 -15.45 0.96
N THR A 382 14.81 -15.05 0.95
CA THR A 382 15.89 -15.73 0.24
C THR A 382 17.05 -15.96 1.19
N PRO A 383 17.70 -17.16 1.19
CA PRO A 383 18.87 -17.36 2.00
C PRO A 383 20.04 -16.50 1.48
N GLU A 384 20.54 -15.61 2.32
CA GLU A 384 21.70 -14.77 1.99
C GLU A 384 23.03 -15.54 2.05
N ARG A 385 23.08 -16.60 2.86
CA ARG A 385 24.26 -17.43 3.08
C ARG A 385 23.93 -18.91 2.91
N GLY A 386 24.92 -19.70 2.52
CA GLY A 386 24.82 -21.16 2.52
C GLY A 386 24.80 -21.76 3.93
N TRP A 387 24.24 -22.94 4.06
CA TRP A 387 24.32 -23.71 5.29
C TRP A 387 25.78 -24.12 5.57
N SER A 388 26.20 -23.98 6.83
CA SER A 388 27.48 -24.53 7.26
C SER A 388 27.39 -26.06 7.26
N THR A 389 28.27 -26.72 6.49
CA THR A 389 28.31 -28.20 6.37
C THR A 389 29.34 -28.85 7.29
N LEU A 390 30.00 -28.08 8.18
CA LEU A 390 31.12 -28.54 8.97
C LEU A 390 30.78 -29.73 9.90
N ARG A 391 29.55 -29.85 10.36
CA ARG A 391 29.07 -30.97 11.21
C ARG A 391 27.62 -31.30 10.95
N SER A 392 27.28 -32.60 10.90
CA SER A 392 25.89 -33.00 10.72
C SER A 392 25.08 -32.69 11.99
N ARG A 393 23.92 -32.06 11.81
CA ARG A 393 22.95 -31.81 12.88
C ARG A 393 21.79 -32.80 12.77
N PRO A 394 21.09 -33.10 13.89
CA PRO A 394 19.90 -33.96 13.84
C PRO A 394 18.81 -33.32 12.97
N SER A 395 18.10 -34.16 12.25
CA SER A 395 16.94 -33.74 11.44
C SER A 395 15.73 -33.33 12.27
N CYS A 396 15.67 -33.82 13.50
CA CYS A 396 14.64 -33.44 14.46
C CYS A 396 15.28 -32.94 15.76
N LEU A 397 15.06 -31.67 16.10
CA LEU A 397 15.45 -31.07 17.38
C LEU A 397 14.19 -30.88 18.24
N PHE A 398 14.32 -31.19 19.52
CA PHE A 398 13.26 -31.00 20.52
C PHE A 398 13.83 -30.44 21.83
N PRO A 399 13.00 -29.92 22.74
CA PRO A 399 13.46 -29.46 24.05
C PRO A 399 14.25 -30.56 24.77
N PRO A 400 15.37 -30.21 25.47
CA PRO A 400 16.18 -31.21 26.17
C PRO A 400 15.39 -32.08 27.14
N GLU A 401 15.42 -33.36 26.93
CA GLU A 401 14.78 -34.37 27.80
C GLU A 401 15.85 -35.02 28.67
N SER A 402 15.72 -34.92 29.98
CA SER A 402 16.70 -35.49 30.93
C SER A 402 16.67 -37.01 30.94
N ILE A 403 17.85 -37.63 31.03
CA ILE A 403 18.02 -39.04 31.22
C ILE A 403 18.87 -39.32 32.48
N SER A 404 18.60 -40.42 33.14
CA SER A 404 19.39 -40.88 34.31
C SER A 404 20.65 -41.59 33.84
N ALA A 405 21.79 -40.86 33.97
CA ALA A 405 23.11 -41.42 33.67
C ALA A 405 24.15 -40.73 34.56
N SER A 406 25.25 -41.41 34.85
CA SER A 406 26.38 -40.89 35.62
C SER A 406 27.66 -40.81 34.78
N GLY A 407 28.57 -39.92 35.19
CA GLY A 407 29.83 -39.68 34.48
C GLY A 407 29.72 -38.73 33.30
N SER A 408 30.87 -38.31 32.75
CA SER A 408 30.99 -37.38 31.67
C SER A 408 31.05 -37.99 30.27
N GLN A 409 31.12 -39.31 30.20
CA GLN A 409 31.11 -40.11 28.96
C GLN A 409 29.70 -40.65 28.71
N PRO A 410 29.31 -40.87 27.43
CA PRO A 410 28.01 -41.46 27.10
C PRO A 410 27.77 -42.76 27.84
N PRO A 411 26.61 -42.93 28.48
CA PRO A 411 26.29 -44.12 29.24
C PRO A 411 26.15 -45.33 28.32
N ALA A 412 26.63 -46.52 28.77
CA ALA A 412 26.52 -47.76 28.00
C ALA A 412 25.02 -48.12 27.74
N GLN A 413 24.17 -47.81 28.71
CA GLN A 413 22.70 -47.98 28.61
C GLN A 413 22.02 -46.81 29.29
N PHE A 414 20.83 -46.43 28.75
CA PHE A 414 19.98 -45.42 29.36
C PHE A 414 18.51 -45.66 29.01
N ARG A 415 17.63 -45.00 29.77
CA ARG A 415 16.19 -45.05 29.52
C ARG A 415 15.72 -43.71 29.01
N TRP A 416 15.02 -43.73 27.86
CA TRP A 416 14.46 -42.52 27.24
C TRP A 416 13.06 -42.83 26.68
N ARG A 417 12.07 -42.02 26.96
CA ARG A 417 10.66 -42.18 26.52
C ARG A 417 10.14 -43.63 26.74
N ARG A 418 10.39 -44.19 27.92
CA ARG A 418 10.04 -45.58 28.36
C ARG A 418 10.81 -46.69 27.63
N MET A 419 11.69 -46.37 26.68
CA MET A 419 12.55 -47.37 26.02
C MET A 419 13.88 -47.55 26.77
N ARG A 420 14.39 -48.74 26.87
CA ARG A 420 15.75 -49.00 27.28
C ARG A 420 16.62 -49.07 26.02
N LEU A 421 17.61 -48.25 25.96
CA LEU A 421 18.49 -48.12 24.81
C LEU A 421 19.93 -48.48 25.21
N THR A 422 20.60 -49.24 24.33
CA THR A 422 21.97 -49.66 24.50
C THR A 422 22.84 -48.92 23.49
N VAL A 423 23.87 -48.24 23.95
CA VAL A 423 24.81 -47.49 23.07
C VAL A 423 25.67 -48.49 22.36
N GLY A 424 25.64 -48.43 21.00
CA GLY A 424 26.51 -49.21 20.14
C GLY A 424 27.75 -48.41 19.75
N ARG A 425 27.58 -47.13 19.39
CA ARG A 425 28.66 -46.22 19.03
C ARG A 425 28.36 -44.83 19.52
N ALA A 426 29.35 -44.12 20.02
CA ALA A 426 29.26 -42.71 20.36
C ALA A 426 30.41 -41.92 19.66
N THR A 427 30.06 -40.78 19.09
CA THR A 427 31.03 -39.87 18.42
C THR A 427 30.89 -38.49 19.03
N GLY A 428 31.98 -37.93 19.54
CA GLY A 428 32.05 -36.65 20.22
C GLY A 428 33.24 -36.58 21.18
N PRO A 429 33.28 -35.61 22.11
CA PRO A 429 32.29 -34.56 22.28
C PRO A 429 32.46 -33.41 21.28
N GLU A 430 31.34 -32.76 20.97
CA GLU A 430 31.35 -31.41 20.41
C GLU A 430 30.94 -30.44 21.50
N ARG A 431 31.84 -29.56 21.92
CA ARG A 431 31.59 -28.58 22.95
C ARG A 431 30.94 -27.33 22.37
N ILE A 432 29.76 -26.96 22.86
CA ILE A 432 29.04 -25.75 22.50
C ILE A 432 28.87 -24.91 23.75
N ALA A 433 29.35 -23.65 23.70
CA ALA A 433 29.20 -22.68 24.76
C ALA A 433 27.97 -21.79 24.53
N PRO A 434 27.34 -21.27 25.59
CA PRO A 434 26.29 -20.26 25.44
C PRO A 434 26.84 -18.97 24.81
N GLU A 435 26.00 -18.27 24.11
CA GLU A 435 26.27 -16.91 23.62
C GLU A 435 26.10 -15.94 24.78
N TRP A 436 27.19 -15.51 25.41
CA TRP A 436 27.21 -14.72 26.64
C TRP A 436 26.51 -13.34 26.52
N TRP A 437 26.39 -12.84 25.28
CA TRP A 437 25.70 -11.57 24.98
C TRP A 437 24.18 -11.74 24.84
N LEU A 438 23.65 -12.96 24.84
CA LEU A 438 22.23 -13.26 24.74
C LEU A 438 21.78 -14.05 25.98
N PRO A 439 20.94 -13.46 26.86
CA PRO A 439 20.36 -14.18 27.97
C PRO A 439 19.41 -15.25 27.44
N ASP A 440 19.70 -16.53 27.75
CA ASP A 440 18.90 -17.67 27.36
C ASP A 440 18.74 -18.61 28.55
N ASP A 441 17.52 -18.73 29.06
CA ASP A 441 17.18 -19.61 30.18
C ASP A 441 17.49 -21.07 29.92
N ASN A 442 17.39 -21.50 28.66
CA ASN A 442 17.69 -22.87 28.23
C ASN A 442 19.20 -23.20 28.34
N TRP A 443 20.05 -22.17 28.34
CA TRP A 443 21.51 -22.29 28.41
C TRP A 443 22.09 -21.86 29.76
N ARG A 444 21.25 -21.67 30.79
CA ARG A 444 21.70 -21.32 32.15
C ARG A 444 22.63 -22.34 32.79
N ARG A 445 22.58 -23.60 32.31
CA ARG A 445 23.49 -24.67 32.79
C ARG A 445 24.88 -24.60 32.24
N GLY A 446 25.18 -23.60 31.39
CA GLY A 446 26.50 -23.35 30.81
C GLY A 446 26.82 -24.19 29.57
N VAL A 447 28.07 -24.61 29.47
CA VAL A 447 28.59 -25.37 28.33
C VAL A 447 27.90 -26.73 28.21
N ARG A 448 27.66 -27.17 26.96
CA ARG A 448 27.14 -28.51 26.64
C ARG A 448 28.15 -29.28 25.79
N ASP A 449 28.46 -30.50 26.20
CA ASP A 449 29.26 -31.45 25.44
C ASP A 449 28.33 -32.40 24.70
N TYR A 450 28.26 -32.29 23.40
CA TYR A 450 27.33 -33.04 22.55
C TYR A 450 27.95 -34.32 21.98
N TRP A 451 27.15 -35.36 21.94
CA TRP A 451 27.50 -36.64 21.41
C TRP A 451 26.46 -37.17 20.42
N LYS A 452 26.90 -37.65 19.26
CA LYS A 452 26.06 -38.47 18.37
C LYS A 452 26.18 -39.93 18.83
N VAL A 453 25.04 -40.47 19.16
CA VAL A 453 24.94 -41.84 19.73
C VAL A 453 24.08 -42.71 18.81
N ASP A 454 24.71 -43.79 18.28
CA ASP A 454 24.01 -44.81 17.54
C ASP A 454 23.67 -45.97 18.54
N THR A 455 22.40 -46.26 18.68
CA THR A 455 21.93 -47.33 19.61
C THR A 455 21.80 -48.67 18.88
N ARG A 456 21.95 -49.78 19.59
CA ARG A 456 21.74 -51.13 19.04
C ARG A 456 20.31 -51.38 18.56
N GLU A 457 19.37 -50.64 19.11
CA GLU A 457 17.94 -50.66 18.76
C GLU A 457 17.65 -49.85 17.47
N GLY A 458 18.70 -49.33 16.79
CA GLY A 458 18.59 -48.65 15.50
C GLY A 458 18.29 -47.15 15.53
N ARG A 459 18.29 -46.54 16.71
CA ARG A 459 18.09 -45.09 16.83
C ARG A 459 19.41 -44.33 16.81
N ARG A 460 19.38 -43.17 16.20
CA ARG A 460 20.52 -42.21 16.15
C ARG A 460 20.14 -40.98 16.92
N LEU A 461 20.68 -40.81 18.12
CA LEU A 461 20.29 -39.76 19.04
C LEU A 461 21.40 -38.74 19.24
N TRP A 462 21.01 -37.50 19.52
CA TRP A 462 21.92 -36.45 19.90
C TRP A 462 21.78 -36.17 21.40
N LEU A 463 22.78 -36.57 22.14
CA LEU A 463 22.84 -36.43 23.59
C LEU A 463 23.80 -35.31 23.93
N PHE A 464 23.57 -34.64 25.06
CA PHE A 464 24.58 -33.78 25.64
C PHE A 464 24.71 -33.94 27.14
N TYR A 465 25.92 -33.62 27.60
CA TYR A 465 26.28 -33.53 29.00
C TYR A 465 26.56 -32.09 29.39
N THR A 466 26.15 -31.68 30.59
CA THR A 466 26.42 -30.32 31.12
C THR A 466 27.46 -30.39 32.23
N PRO A 467 28.74 -29.96 32.02
CA PRO A 467 29.81 -30.09 33.02
C PRO A 467 29.62 -29.24 34.27
N GLN A 468 29.08 -28.02 34.13
CA GLN A 468 28.89 -27.08 35.25
C GLN A 468 27.74 -27.48 36.19
N ASN A 469 26.73 -28.13 35.68
CA ASN A 469 25.63 -28.73 36.42
C ASN A 469 25.38 -30.13 35.89
N PRO A 470 26.09 -31.12 36.44
CA PRO A 470 26.17 -32.48 35.87
C PRO A 470 24.80 -33.09 35.56
N GLY A 471 24.58 -33.42 34.30
CA GLY A 471 23.36 -34.06 33.83
C GLY A 471 23.42 -34.41 32.36
N TRP A 472 22.72 -35.49 31.99
CA TRP A 472 22.57 -35.97 30.63
C TRP A 472 21.22 -35.65 30.05
N PHE A 473 21.17 -35.30 28.78
CA PHE A 473 19.95 -34.93 28.06
C PHE A 473 19.99 -35.47 26.63
N VAL A 474 18.80 -35.85 26.13
CA VAL A 474 18.56 -36.10 24.70
C VAL A 474 17.88 -34.88 24.12
N GLN A 475 18.39 -34.36 23.00
CA GLN A 475 17.87 -33.15 22.38
C GLN A 475 17.54 -33.30 20.88
N GLY A 476 17.96 -34.36 20.24
CA GLY A 476 17.68 -34.54 18.84
C GLY A 476 17.77 -36.00 18.37
N GLU A 477 17.21 -36.22 17.19
CA GLU A 477 17.25 -37.51 16.50
C GLU A 477 17.69 -37.31 15.05
N PHE A 478 18.61 -38.15 14.58
CA PHE A 478 19.05 -38.19 13.21
C PHE A 478 18.21 -39.23 12.44
N THR A 479 17.87 -38.91 11.21
CA THR A 479 17.25 -39.84 10.26
C THR A 479 18.25 -40.79 9.64
#